data_d985d6f38ae5f72e6cf6d194e5b6ef88
#
_entry.id   d985d6f38ae5f72e6cf6d194e5b6ef88
#
_cell.length_a   1.000
_cell.length_b   1.000
_cell.length_c   1.000
_cell.angle_alpha   90.00
_cell.angle_beta   90.00
_cell.angle_gamma   90.00
#
_symmetry.space_group_name_H-M   'P 1'
#
loop_
_entity.id
_entity.type
_entity.pdbx_description
1 polymer ?
#
loop_
_entity_poly.entity_id
_entity_poly.type
_entity_poly.pdbx_seq_one_letter_code
_entity_poly.pdbx_strand_id
1 'polypeptide(L)'
;MVYEIERRFLVSSLDPKAELGRAISIVQGYFEIPFPEHSLRVRIMDGKEAVVTQKLGSGIKRREIEHPIALDTANLLLESCVHIIEKDRYFCQDWSVDFFHHPLKGLILAEKEINSASEKVCLPEWIKEAKEVTDSLSNLHLARLATDLKGTSAEPLDLVYQMLSGKILKIVLTGGPCSGKSSIMESLKSAMGSCIHCVPETAAIVISQVGIKPVPGDPLAVQRFNRTIYRIQKIFEATSAEYAILQGKQALVLDRGSVDNAAYMSGGLEEMENIYKTSRQSEYAQYDLVVCLEVPPPDIYEKMKSNNPARSEDYEQARRLGDRIKEVWRDHPNFYIISDKLGWKEKEKAALKAIAGFISNKNKTVS
;
A
#
# COMPACT_ATOMS: atom_id res chain seq x y z
N MET A 1 23.54 -1.22 -13.77
CA MET A 1 22.16 -1.11 -13.26
C MET A 1 21.89 0.39 -13.10
N VAL A 2 20.91 0.89 -13.81
CA VAL A 2 20.55 2.31 -13.72
C VAL A 2 19.45 2.41 -12.67
N TYR A 3 19.65 3.25 -11.66
CA TYR A 3 18.63 3.64 -10.70
C TYR A 3 18.14 5.02 -11.11
N GLU A 4 16.84 5.18 -11.18
CA GLU A 4 16.19 6.46 -11.31
C GLU A 4 15.90 7.01 -9.92
N ILE A 5 16.30 8.25 -9.68
CA ILE A 5 15.97 9.00 -8.45
C ILE A 5 15.32 10.29 -8.92
N GLU A 6 14.02 10.45 -8.63
CA GLU A 6 13.26 11.61 -9.06
C GLU A 6 12.44 12.20 -7.92
N ARG A 7 12.25 13.52 -7.95
CA ARG A 7 11.28 14.21 -7.10
C ARG A 7 10.12 14.73 -7.95
N ARG A 8 8.93 14.64 -7.39
CA ARG A 8 7.67 15.00 -8.04
C ARG A 8 6.92 16.07 -7.27
N PHE A 9 6.36 17.02 -8.00
CA PHE A 9 5.67 18.17 -7.46
C PHE A 9 4.33 18.35 -8.16
N LEU A 10 3.23 18.35 -7.40
CA LEU A 10 1.93 18.78 -7.88
C LEU A 10 1.93 20.30 -7.94
N VAL A 11 1.80 20.86 -9.14
CA VAL A 11 1.88 22.28 -9.39
C VAL A 11 0.48 22.89 -9.37
N SER A 12 0.25 23.86 -8.49
CA SER A 12 -0.99 24.62 -8.41
C SER A 12 -0.92 25.96 -9.14
N SER A 13 0.29 26.51 -9.35
CA SER A 13 0.47 27.77 -10.08
C SER A 13 1.79 27.84 -10.83
N LEU A 14 1.72 28.21 -12.11
CA LEU A 14 2.86 28.51 -12.97
C LEU A 14 2.92 30.02 -13.25
N ASP A 15 4.11 30.53 -13.56
CA ASP A 15 4.23 31.87 -14.11
C ASP A 15 3.57 31.90 -15.50
N PRO A 16 2.63 32.82 -15.77
CA PRO A 16 2.00 32.92 -17.10
C PRO A 16 2.98 33.22 -18.24
N LYS A 17 4.19 33.66 -17.90
CA LYS A 17 5.25 33.99 -18.88
C LYS A 17 6.29 32.83 -18.99
N ALA A 18 6.05 31.69 -18.35
CA ALA A 18 6.96 30.56 -18.42
C ALA A 18 7.06 30.03 -19.87
N GLU A 19 8.27 29.99 -20.40
CA GLU A 19 8.55 29.37 -21.70
C GLU A 19 8.88 27.89 -21.47
N LEU A 20 7.89 27.03 -21.59
CA LEU A 20 8.02 25.59 -21.34
C LEU A 20 8.59 24.81 -22.54
N GLY A 21 8.82 25.47 -23.67
CA GLY A 21 9.34 24.82 -24.87
C GLY A 21 8.27 24.03 -25.65
N ARG A 22 8.72 23.04 -26.44
CA ARG A 22 7.84 22.22 -27.28
C ARG A 22 7.19 21.10 -26.43
N ALA A 23 5.90 20.92 -26.62
CA ALA A 23 5.19 19.78 -26.05
C ALA A 23 5.51 18.47 -26.78
N ILE A 24 5.62 17.39 -26.04
CA ILE A 24 5.60 16.00 -26.52
C ILE A 24 4.29 15.39 -26.06
N SER A 25 3.45 14.96 -27.00
CA SER A 25 2.21 14.25 -26.67
C SER A 25 2.53 12.83 -26.21
N ILE A 26 1.99 12.41 -25.07
CA ILE A 26 2.24 11.10 -24.46
C ILE A 26 0.91 10.39 -24.21
N VAL A 27 0.79 9.17 -24.75
CA VAL A 27 -0.20 8.19 -24.34
C VAL A 27 0.52 7.11 -23.53
N GLN A 28 0.07 6.85 -22.31
CA GLN A 28 0.73 5.93 -21.40
C GLN A 28 -0.26 4.99 -20.74
N GLY A 29 -0.06 3.69 -20.96
CA GLY A 29 -0.89 2.63 -20.40
C GLY A 29 -0.16 1.80 -19.37
N TYR A 30 -0.88 1.34 -18.35
CA TYR A 30 -0.39 0.45 -17.30
C TYR A 30 -1.11 -0.88 -17.28
N PHE A 31 -0.34 -1.93 -17.12
CA PHE A 31 -0.87 -3.26 -16.89
C PHE A 31 -1.22 -3.44 -15.40
N GLU A 32 -2.30 -4.15 -15.11
CA GLU A 32 -2.56 -4.59 -13.74
C GLU A 32 -1.61 -5.73 -13.39
N ILE A 33 -0.74 -5.50 -12.42
CA ILE A 33 0.19 -6.51 -11.92
C ILE A 33 0.00 -6.69 -10.40
N PRO A 34 0.06 -7.93 -9.89
CA PRO A 34 -0.27 -8.23 -8.48
C PRO A 34 0.86 -7.86 -7.50
N PHE A 35 1.73 -6.93 -7.86
CA PHE A 35 2.85 -6.46 -7.04
C PHE A 35 2.79 -4.94 -6.93
N PRO A 36 2.29 -4.40 -5.81
CA PRO A 36 2.04 -2.96 -5.65
C PRO A 36 3.31 -2.09 -5.74
N GLU A 37 4.49 -2.67 -5.49
CA GLU A 37 5.78 -1.98 -5.58
C GLU A 37 6.37 -2.00 -7.00
N HIS A 38 5.71 -2.67 -7.94
CA HIS A 38 6.17 -2.80 -9.31
C HIS A 38 5.19 -2.15 -10.25
N SER A 39 5.67 -1.64 -11.38
CA SER A 39 4.80 -1.22 -12.47
C SER A 39 5.37 -1.65 -13.82
N LEU A 40 4.47 -2.04 -14.71
CA LEU A 40 4.77 -2.29 -16.10
C LEU A 40 3.89 -1.33 -16.92
N ARG A 41 4.53 -0.54 -17.77
CA ARG A 41 3.83 0.44 -18.62
C ARG A 41 4.30 0.38 -20.06
N VAL A 42 3.43 0.77 -20.95
CA VAL A 42 3.76 1.11 -22.33
C VAL A 42 3.52 2.61 -22.53
N ARG A 43 4.39 3.27 -23.28
CA ARG A 43 4.31 4.70 -23.57
C ARG A 43 4.53 4.93 -25.05
N ILE A 44 3.67 5.74 -25.67
CA ILE A 44 3.83 6.25 -27.04
C ILE A 44 4.06 7.76 -26.95
N MET A 45 5.07 8.26 -27.65
CA MET A 45 5.47 9.66 -27.67
C MET A 45 5.32 10.22 -29.08
N ASP A 46 4.59 11.35 -29.23
CA ASP A 46 4.27 12.03 -30.49
C ASP A 46 3.70 11.10 -31.60
N GLY A 47 3.17 9.92 -31.21
CA GLY A 47 2.73 8.90 -32.17
C GLY A 47 3.86 8.32 -33.04
N LYS A 48 5.13 8.46 -32.64
CA LYS A 48 6.31 8.10 -33.43
C LYS A 48 7.25 7.13 -32.73
N GLU A 49 7.40 7.27 -31.43
CA GLU A 49 8.30 6.46 -30.63
C GLU A 49 7.50 5.74 -29.55
N ALA A 50 7.91 4.52 -29.22
CA ALA A 50 7.25 3.75 -28.18
C ALA A 50 8.25 2.96 -27.36
N VAL A 51 7.98 2.89 -26.05
CA VAL A 51 8.79 2.17 -25.07
C VAL A 51 7.93 1.37 -24.12
N VAL A 52 8.45 0.22 -23.69
CA VAL A 52 7.96 -0.52 -22.53
C VAL A 52 8.90 -0.28 -21.37
N THR A 53 8.33 0.08 -20.22
CA THR A 53 9.09 0.36 -19.00
C THR A 53 8.65 -0.53 -17.88
N GLN A 54 9.59 -1.19 -17.22
CA GLN A 54 9.38 -1.88 -15.94
C GLN A 54 10.07 -1.11 -14.84
N LYS A 55 9.30 -0.70 -13.81
CA LYS A 55 9.84 -0.11 -12.57
C LYS A 55 9.70 -1.11 -11.43
N LEU A 56 10.78 -1.28 -10.66
CA LEU A 56 10.88 -2.22 -9.56
C LEU A 56 11.23 -1.47 -8.28
N GLY A 57 10.46 -1.70 -7.22
CA GLY A 57 10.61 -1.06 -5.91
C GLY A 57 9.69 0.13 -5.70
N SER A 58 9.71 0.68 -4.49
CA SER A 58 8.90 1.80 -4.03
C SER A 58 9.76 2.99 -3.60
N GLY A 59 9.13 4.17 -3.44
CA GLY A 59 9.76 5.39 -2.95
C GLY A 59 10.56 6.15 -4.00
N ILE A 60 11.50 6.97 -3.51
CA ILE A 60 12.27 7.94 -4.30
C ILE A 60 13.29 7.29 -5.25
N LYS A 61 13.83 6.10 -4.89
CA LYS A 61 14.86 5.39 -5.65
C LYS A 61 14.31 4.07 -6.18
N ARG A 62 14.16 3.96 -7.50
CA ARG A 62 13.60 2.78 -8.17
C ARG A 62 14.54 2.27 -9.25
N ARG A 63 14.52 0.96 -9.46
CA ARG A 63 15.19 0.36 -10.61
C ARG A 63 14.26 0.44 -11.81
N GLU A 64 14.74 1.05 -12.88
CA GLU A 64 14.00 1.17 -14.13
C GLU A 64 14.70 0.37 -15.23
N ILE A 65 13.89 -0.32 -16.03
CA ILE A 65 14.31 -1.02 -17.24
C ILE A 65 13.38 -0.55 -18.35
N GLU A 66 13.94 0.09 -19.35
CA GLU A 66 13.20 0.62 -20.49
C GLU A 66 13.72 0.02 -21.79
N HIS A 67 12.79 -0.38 -22.67
CA HIS A 67 13.09 -0.94 -23.97
C HIS A 67 12.23 -0.29 -25.05
N PRO A 68 12.83 0.20 -26.15
CA PRO A 68 12.09 0.66 -27.32
C PRO A 68 11.37 -0.52 -27.98
N ILE A 69 10.16 -0.26 -28.48
CA ILE A 69 9.33 -1.24 -29.18
C ILE A 69 8.72 -0.60 -30.44
N ALA A 70 8.27 -1.43 -31.38
CA ALA A 70 7.54 -0.96 -32.55
C ALA A 70 6.19 -0.37 -32.18
N LEU A 71 5.74 0.66 -32.91
CA LEU A 71 4.46 1.34 -32.66
C LEU A 71 3.26 0.39 -32.73
N ASP A 72 3.24 -0.54 -33.70
CA ASP A 72 2.16 -1.52 -33.80
C ASP A 72 2.10 -2.42 -32.57
N THR A 73 3.25 -2.83 -32.04
CA THR A 73 3.33 -3.57 -30.78
C THR A 73 2.83 -2.73 -29.61
N ALA A 74 3.21 -1.45 -29.56
CA ALA A 74 2.77 -0.55 -28.50
C ALA A 74 1.25 -0.34 -28.50
N ASN A 75 0.65 -0.16 -29.68
CA ASN A 75 -0.80 -0.04 -29.80
C ASN A 75 -1.54 -1.29 -29.32
N LEU A 76 -1.08 -2.49 -29.70
CA LEU A 76 -1.65 -3.76 -29.20
C LEU A 76 -1.51 -3.89 -27.68
N LEU A 77 -0.38 -3.47 -27.13
CA LEU A 77 -0.16 -3.49 -25.67
C LEU A 77 -1.06 -2.48 -24.95
N LEU A 78 -1.31 -1.32 -25.52
CA LEU A 78 -2.25 -0.32 -24.95
C LEU A 78 -3.67 -0.86 -24.85
N GLU A 79 -4.13 -1.68 -25.80
CA GLU A 79 -5.46 -2.32 -25.75
C GLU A 79 -5.58 -3.28 -24.53
N SER A 80 -4.44 -3.82 -24.06
CA SER A 80 -4.37 -4.70 -22.89
C SER A 80 -4.16 -3.96 -21.58
N CYS A 81 -3.92 -2.65 -21.61
CA CYS A 81 -3.73 -1.84 -20.41
C CYS A 81 -5.07 -1.53 -19.74
N VAL A 82 -5.12 -1.69 -18.43
CA VAL A 82 -6.30 -1.39 -17.61
C VAL A 82 -6.45 0.11 -17.37
N HIS A 83 -5.33 0.79 -17.16
CA HIS A 83 -5.29 2.20 -16.79
C HIS A 83 -4.49 2.98 -17.82
N ILE A 84 -5.12 3.99 -18.44
CA ILE A 84 -4.51 4.82 -19.49
C ILE A 84 -4.61 6.28 -19.08
N ILE A 85 -3.53 7.03 -19.29
CA ILE A 85 -3.47 8.49 -19.18
C ILE A 85 -2.89 9.08 -20.46
N GLU A 86 -3.40 10.27 -20.78
CA GLU A 86 -2.89 11.11 -21.86
C GLU A 86 -2.42 12.44 -21.28
N LYS A 87 -1.30 12.95 -21.80
CA LYS A 87 -0.70 14.19 -21.32
C LYS A 87 0.22 14.80 -22.37
N ASP A 88 0.46 16.09 -22.23
CA ASP A 88 1.51 16.80 -22.92
C ASP A 88 2.67 17.05 -21.96
N ARG A 89 3.87 16.58 -22.32
CA ARG A 89 5.10 16.76 -21.54
C ARG A 89 5.94 17.86 -22.16
N TYR A 90 6.34 18.80 -21.32
CA TYR A 90 7.26 19.87 -21.66
C TYR A 90 8.58 19.65 -20.92
N PHE A 91 9.69 20.01 -21.55
CA PHE A 91 10.99 20.05 -20.91
C PHE A 91 11.44 21.50 -20.75
N CYS A 92 11.62 21.92 -19.51
CA CYS A 92 12.08 23.24 -19.17
C CYS A 92 13.30 23.12 -18.27
N GLN A 93 14.49 23.49 -18.80
CA GLN A 93 15.78 23.25 -18.14
C GLN A 93 15.97 21.74 -17.83
N ASP A 94 16.11 21.36 -16.58
CA ASP A 94 16.26 20.00 -16.08
C ASP A 94 14.96 19.45 -15.45
N TRP A 95 13.81 20.05 -15.81
CA TRP A 95 12.49 19.64 -15.37
C TRP A 95 11.66 19.07 -16.52
N SER A 96 10.89 18.03 -16.24
CA SER A 96 9.77 17.61 -17.06
C SER A 96 8.46 18.04 -16.42
N VAL A 97 7.55 18.64 -17.22
CA VAL A 97 6.27 19.17 -16.75
C VAL A 97 5.15 18.54 -17.56
N ASP A 98 4.30 17.79 -16.90
CA ASP A 98 3.18 17.07 -17.50
C ASP A 98 1.87 17.81 -17.29
N PHE A 99 1.17 18.10 -18.38
CA PHE A 99 -0.19 18.62 -18.38
C PHE A 99 -1.13 17.50 -18.79
N PHE A 100 -1.98 17.08 -17.89
CA PHE A 100 -2.85 15.93 -18.13
C PHE A 100 -4.09 16.30 -18.93
N HIS A 101 -4.51 15.39 -19.82
CA HIS A 101 -5.74 15.48 -20.58
C HIS A 101 -6.93 14.93 -19.77
N HIS A 102 -8.16 15.04 -20.35
CA HIS A 102 -9.36 14.48 -19.74
C HIS A 102 -9.20 12.94 -19.47
N PRO A 103 -9.63 12.42 -18.32
CA PRO A 103 -10.42 13.05 -17.26
C PRO A 103 -9.60 13.83 -16.22
N LEU A 104 -8.27 13.86 -16.32
CA LEU A 104 -7.38 14.55 -15.37
C LEU A 104 -7.03 15.99 -15.75
N LYS A 105 -7.81 16.62 -16.65
CA LYS A 105 -7.56 17.97 -17.11
C LYS A 105 -7.51 18.97 -15.93
N GLY A 106 -6.45 19.79 -15.93
CA GLY A 106 -6.18 20.74 -14.85
C GLY A 106 -5.08 20.30 -13.89
N LEU A 107 -4.73 19.01 -13.86
CA LEU A 107 -3.57 18.54 -13.10
C LEU A 107 -2.28 18.88 -13.86
N ILE A 108 -1.29 19.36 -13.11
CA ILE A 108 0.07 19.62 -13.60
C ILE A 108 1.04 18.94 -12.64
N LEU A 109 1.91 18.07 -13.16
CA LEU A 109 2.94 17.39 -12.40
C LEU A 109 4.32 17.79 -12.93
N ALA A 110 5.18 18.34 -12.10
CA ALA A 110 6.57 18.61 -12.43
C ALA A 110 7.47 17.54 -11.80
N GLU A 111 8.39 16.99 -12.59
CA GLU A 111 9.34 15.96 -12.17
C GLU A 111 10.76 16.45 -12.39
N LYS A 112 11.66 16.18 -11.43
CA LYS A 112 13.09 16.47 -11.53
C LYS A 112 13.89 15.25 -11.15
N GLU A 113 14.76 14.81 -12.04
CA GLU A 113 15.76 13.80 -11.74
C GLU A 113 16.85 14.39 -10.84
N ILE A 114 17.31 13.60 -9.87
CA ILE A 114 18.33 13.99 -8.89
C ILE A 114 19.38 12.90 -8.75
N ASN A 115 20.58 13.28 -8.32
CA ASN A 115 21.69 12.34 -8.19
C ASN A 115 21.65 11.55 -6.86
N SER A 116 20.98 12.08 -5.85
CA SER A 116 20.91 11.50 -4.51
C SER A 116 19.57 11.78 -3.86
N ALA A 117 19.02 10.81 -3.14
CA ALA A 117 17.76 10.97 -2.38
C ALA A 117 17.83 12.09 -1.31
N SER A 118 19.03 12.45 -0.84
CA SER A 118 19.23 13.55 0.10
C SER A 118 19.38 14.93 -0.57
N GLU A 119 19.39 14.98 -1.89
CA GLU A 119 19.50 16.25 -2.63
C GLU A 119 18.25 17.11 -2.39
N LYS A 120 18.49 18.37 -2.03
CA LYS A 120 17.42 19.36 -1.87
C LYS A 120 17.11 19.95 -3.23
N VAL A 121 15.85 19.89 -3.62
CA VAL A 121 15.36 20.51 -4.85
C VAL A 121 14.77 21.88 -4.53
N CYS A 122 15.30 22.91 -5.17
CA CYS A 122 14.69 24.24 -5.16
C CYS A 122 13.75 24.33 -6.37
N LEU A 123 12.53 24.83 -6.16
CA LEU A 123 11.60 25.10 -7.25
C LEU A 123 12.18 26.24 -8.13
N PRO A 124 12.08 26.12 -9.46
CA PRO A 124 12.48 27.18 -10.35
C PRO A 124 11.49 28.35 -10.28
N GLU A 125 11.92 29.56 -10.67
CA GLU A 125 11.10 30.77 -10.56
C GLU A 125 9.78 30.73 -11.32
N TRP A 126 9.71 29.92 -12.37
CA TRP A 126 8.49 29.73 -13.17
C TRP A 126 7.46 28.79 -12.52
N ILE A 127 7.80 28.05 -11.45
CA ILE A 127 6.84 27.35 -10.58
C ILE A 127 6.55 28.27 -9.39
N LYS A 128 5.37 28.91 -9.38
CA LYS A 128 4.98 29.84 -8.31
C LYS A 128 4.51 29.11 -7.06
N GLU A 129 3.79 28.00 -7.23
CA GLU A 129 3.27 27.20 -6.13
C GLU A 129 3.20 25.73 -6.51
N ALA A 130 3.80 24.87 -5.69
CA ALA A 130 3.72 23.43 -5.83
C ALA A 130 3.89 22.70 -4.50
N LYS A 131 3.29 21.52 -4.39
CA LYS A 131 3.43 20.60 -3.25
C LYS A 131 4.26 19.40 -3.68
N GLU A 132 5.30 19.06 -2.91
CA GLU A 132 6.04 17.82 -3.15
C GLU A 132 5.17 16.59 -2.88
N VAL A 133 5.15 15.67 -3.85
CA VAL A 133 4.29 14.47 -3.85
C VAL A 133 5.06 13.19 -4.21
N THR A 134 6.38 13.21 -4.06
CA THR A 134 7.30 12.13 -4.47
C THR A 134 6.86 10.75 -4.00
N ASP A 135 6.51 10.63 -2.71
CA ASP A 135 6.16 9.36 -2.08
C ASP A 135 4.65 9.05 -2.10
N SER A 136 3.82 10.01 -2.50
CA SER A 136 2.36 9.91 -2.38
C SER A 136 1.61 9.86 -3.70
N LEU A 137 2.17 10.42 -4.77
CA LEU A 137 1.52 10.47 -6.08
C LEU A 137 2.48 10.03 -7.19
N SER A 138 2.05 9.06 -7.99
CA SER A 138 2.77 8.60 -9.17
C SER A 138 1.88 8.65 -10.40
N ASN A 139 2.48 8.58 -11.60
CA ASN A 139 1.72 8.47 -12.84
C ASN A 139 0.79 7.22 -12.86
N LEU A 140 1.12 6.13 -12.14
CA LEU A 140 0.24 4.98 -11.97
C LEU A 140 -0.99 5.32 -11.10
N HIS A 141 -0.79 6.05 -9.99
CA HIS A 141 -1.90 6.53 -9.17
C HIS A 141 -2.84 7.43 -10.00
N LEU A 142 -2.29 8.32 -10.80
CA LEU A 142 -3.10 9.17 -11.70
C LEU A 142 -3.81 8.36 -12.78
N ALA A 143 -3.20 7.32 -13.33
CA ALA A 143 -3.84 6.45 -14.31
C ALA A 143 -5.02 5.65 -13.73
N ARG A 144 -4.91 5.19 -12.50
CA ARG A 144 -6.01 4.57 -11.74
C ARG A 144 -7.14 5.58 -11.51
N LEU A 145 -6.80 6.76 -11.00
CA LEU A 145 -7.76 7.84 -10.79
C LEU A 145 -8.48 8.22 -12.10
N ALA A 146 -7.76 8.29 -13.21
CA ALA A 146 -8.36 8.56 -14.53
C ALA A 146 -9.39 7.49 -14.94
N THR A 147 -9.14 6.24 -14.57
CA THR A 147 -10.07 5.13 -14.81
C THR A 147 -11.32 5.28 -13.94
N ASP A 148 -11.16 5.61 -12.66
CA ASP A 148 -12.26 5.77 -11.68
C ASP A 148 -13.12 7.00 -12.01
N LEU A 149 -12.53 8.04 -12.60
CA LEU A 149 -13.24 9.26 -13.01
C LEU A 149 -14.09 9.10 -14.27
N LYS A 150 -13.90 8.03 -15.06
CA LYS A 150 -14.67 7.82 -16.29
C LYS A 150 -16.17 7.74 -15.97
N GLY A 151 -16.93 8.68 -16.58
CA GLY A 151 -18.38 8.77 -16.38
C GLY A 151 -18.82 9.44 -15.08
N THR A 152 -17.91 10.07 -14.33
CA THR A 152 -18.23 10.89 -13.16
C THR A 152 -18.11 12.37 -13.47
N SER A 153 -18.70 13.21 -12.63
CA SER A 153 -18.55 14.67 -12.67
C SER A 153 -17.61 15.21 -11.59
N ALA A 154 -16.83 14.33 -10.96
CA ALA A 154 -15.92 14.73 -9.89
C ALA A 154 -14.71 15.49 -10.45
N GLU A 155 -14.27 16.53 -9.74
CA GLU A 155 -13.12 17.32 -10.11
C GLU A 155 -11.81 16.58 -9.74
N PRO A 156 -10.89 16.36 -10.71
CA PRO A 156 -9.67 15.59 -10.45
C PRO A 156 -8.79 16.17 -9.37
N LEU A 157 -8.67 17.49 -9.31
CA LEU A 157 -7.85 18.19 -8.31
C LEU A 157 -8.33 17.95 -6.89
N ASP A 158 -9.64 18.01 -6.66
CA ASP A 158 -10.22 17.78 -5.33
C ASP A 158 -9.91 16.36 -4.84
N LEU A 159 -10.04 15.37 -5.72
CA LEU A 159 -9.72 13.97 -5.39
C LEU A 159 -8.22 13.76 -5.15
N VAL A 160 -7.36 14.38 -5.96
CA VAL A 160 -5.91 14.32 -5.72
C VAL A 160 -5.54 15.00 -4.41
N TYR A 161 -6.13 16.15 -4.08
CA TYR A 161 -5.90 16.77 -2.77
C TYR A 161 -6.44 15.94 -1.62
N GLN A 162 -7.57 15.27 -1.78
CA GLN A 162 -8.06 14.29 -0.79
C GLN A 162 -7.08 13.12 -0.64
N MET A 163 -6.59 12.55 -1.73
CA MET A 163 -5.56 11.49 -1.70
C MET A 163 -4.26 11.98 -1.03
N LEU A 164 -3.85 13.22 -1.29
CA LEU A 164 -2.63 13.81 -0.72
C LEU A 164 -2.78 14.30 0.72
N SER A 165 -3.96 14.69 1.14
CA SER A 165 -4.27 15.06 2.54
C SER A 165 -4.51 13.82 3.39
N GLY A 166 -4.85 12.70 2.77
CA GLY A 166 -5.16 11.44 3.42
C GLY A 166 -3.97 10.48 3.45
N LYS A 167 -2.91 10.79 4.21
CA LYS A 167 -2.01 9.72 4.65
C LYS A 167 -2.77 8.86 5.64
N ILE A 168 -3.47 7.83 5.12
CA ILE A 168 -4.17 6.91 5.99
C ILE A 168 -3.16 6.12 6.81
N LEU A 169 -3.31 6.12 8.12
CA LEU A 169 -2.48 5.30 8.99
C LEU A 169 -2.83 3.82 8.81
N LYS A 170 -1.84 2.97 8.65
CA LYS A 170 -2.02 1.50 8.60
C LYS A 170 -1.63 0.89 9.94
N ILE A 171 -2.62 0.34 10.62
CA ILE A 171 -2.48 -0.25 11.96
C ILE A 171 -2.75 -1.74 11.87
N VAL A 172 -1.78 -2.55 12.24
CA VAL A 172 -1.92 -4.00 12.31
C VAL A 172 -2.37 -4.43 13.70
N LEU A 173 -3.46 -5.19 13.76
CA LEU A 173 -3.87 -5.95 14.94
C LEU A 173 -3.51 -7.41 14.69
N THR A 174 -2.54 -7.93 15.42
CA THR A 174 -2.04 -9.29 15.23
C THR A 174 -1.99 -10.10 16.54
N GLY A 175 -1.55 -11.33 16.46
CA GLY A 175 -1.45 -12.27 17.58
C GLY A 175 -1.88 -13.68 17.19
N GLY A 176 -1.60 -14.64 18.04
CA GLY A 176 -1.93 -16.04 17.82
C GLY A 176 -3.43 -16.32 17.73
N PRO A 177 -3.82 -17.58 17.45
CA PRO A 177 -5.21 -18.02 17.51
C PRO A 177 -5.83 -17.72 18.88
N CYS A 178 -7.12 -17.45 18.91
CA CYS A 178 -7.88 -17.12 20.12
C CYS A 178 -7.38 -15.92 20.95
N SER A 179 -6.47 -15.09 20.44
CA SER A 179 -5.96 -13.91 21.16
C SER A 179 -6.99 -12.77 21.33
N GLY A 180 -8.16 -12.86 20.68
CA GLY A 180 -9.25 -11.88 20.80
C GLY A 180 -9.28 -10.83 19.69
N LYS A 181 -8.51 -10.97 18.62
CA LYS A 181 -8.47 -10.00 17.49
C LYS A 181 -9.84 -9.64 16.96
N SER A 182 -10.64 -10.63 16.56
CA SER A 182 -11.96 -10.38 15.96
C SER A 182 -12.88 -9.60 16.89
N SER A 183 -12.87 -9.90 18.20
CA SER A 183 -13.69 -9.16 19.18
C SER A 183 -13.21 -7.72 19.33
N ILE A 184 -11.89 -7.49 19.37
CA ILE A 184 -11.33 -6.11 19.41
C ILE A 184 -11.64 -5.36 18.10
N MET A 185 -11.59 -6.02 16.95
CA MET A 185 -11.99 -5.42 15.67
C MET A 185 -13.46 -4.95 15.70
N GLU A 186 -14.37 -5.73 16.28
CA GLU A 186 -15.78 -5.33 16.44
C GLU A 186 -15.92 -4.15 17.40
N SER A 187 -15.20 -4.18 18.53
CA SER A 187 -15.19 -3.06 19.48
C SER A 187 -14.62 -1.78 18.86
N LEU A 188 -13.57 -1.88 18.04
CA LEU A 188 -13.00 -0.76 17.28
C LEU A 188 -14.01 -0.20 16.25
N LYS A 189 -14.70 -1.06 15.50
CA LYS A 189 -15.76 -0.63 14.56
C LYS A 189 -16.87 0.12 15.29
N SER A 190 -17.31 -0.39 16.44
CA SER A 190 -18.35 0.22 17.24
C SER A 190 -17.92 1.58 17.80
N ALA A 191 -16.71 1.67 18.34
CA ALA A 191 -16.22 2.87 19.03
C ALA A 191 -15.68 3.95 18.07
N MET A 192 -15.09 3.56 16.95
CA MET A 192 -14.30 4.43 16.08
C MET A 192 -14.63 4.30 14.58
N GLY A 193 -15.71 3.61 14.22
CA GLY A 193 -16.06 3.35 12.82
C GLY A 193 -16.26 4.59 11.95
N SER A 194 -16.49 5.77 12.55
CA SER A 194 -16.51 7.04 11.83
C SER A 194 -15.14 7.44 11.28
N CYS A 195 -14.05 7.11 11.98
CA CYS A 195 -12.69 7.53 11.65
C CYS A 195 -11.75 6.40 11.22
N ILE A 196 -12.15 5.14 11.34
CA ILE A 196 -11.33 4.00 10.88
C ILE A 196 -12.08 3.15 9.86
N HIS A 197 -11.32 2.42 9.05
CA HIS A 197 -11.81 1.31 8.23
C HIS A 197 -11.13 0.01 8.67
N CYS A 198 -11.90 -1.05 8.91
CA CYS A 198 -11.38 -2.34 9.37
C CYS A 198 -11.33 -3.34 8.22
N VAL A 199 -10.16 -3.91 7.98
CA VAL A 199 -9.92 -4.94 6.96
C VAL A 199 -9.87 -6.31 7.65
N PRO A 200 -10.73 -7.25 7.27
CA PRO A 200 -10.79 -8.57 7.90
C PRO A 200 -9.60 -9.45 7.53
N GLU A 201 -9.40 -10.54 8.29
CA GLU A 201 -8.32 -11.49 8.05
C GLU A 201 -8.44 -12.14 6.66
N THR A 202 -7.46 -11.90 5.81
CA THR A 202 -7.42 -12.40 4.41
C THR A 202 -7.51 -13.92 4.34
N ALA A 203 -6.79 -14.63 5.22
CA ALA A 203 -6.80 -16.09 5.24
C ALA A 203 -8.20 -16.64 5.56
N ALA A 204 -8.93 -16.01 6.48
CA ALA A 204 -10.29 -16.41 6.80
C ALA A 204 -11.23 -16.29 5.59
N ILE A 205 -11.13 -15.20 4.82
CA ILE A 205 -11.93 -14.99 3.60
C ILE A 205 -11.56 -16.04 2.54
N VAL A 206 -10.27 -16.23 2.28
CA VAL A 206 -9.80 -17.16 1.25
C VAL A 206 -10.21 -18.60 1.56
N ILE A 207 -10.13 -19.02 2.84
CA ILE A 207 -10.54 -20.35 3.27
C ILE A 207 -12.05 -20.53 3.21
N SER A 208 -12.82 -19.57 3.76
CA SER A 208 -14.26 -19.74 3.95
C SER A 208 -15.09 -19.39 2.70
N GLN A 209 -14.68 -18.38 1.93
CA GLN A 209 -15.46 -17.88 0.79
C GLN A 209 -14.93 -18.38 -0.55
N VAL A 210 -13.59 -18.51 -0.69
CA VAL A 210 -12.98 -18.98 -1.94
C VAL A 210 -12.75 -20.50 -1.94
N GLY A 211 -12.68 -21.13 -0.76
CA GLY A 211 -12.49 -22.58 -0.62
C GLY A 211 -11.03 -23.05 -0.78
N ILE A 212 -10.07 -22.13 -0.90
CA ILE A 212 -8.65 -22.47 -0.99
C ILE A 212 -8.12 -22.69 0.44
N LYS A 213 -7.60 -23.89 0.69
CA LYS A 213 -7.09 -24.29 2.03
C LYS A 213 -5.66 -24.79 1.94
N PRO A 214 -4.85 -24.62 3.01
CA PRO A 214 -3.58 -25.31 3.10
C PRO A 214 -3.81 -26.82 3.16
N VAL A 215 -2.90 -27.61 2.57
CA VAL A 215 -2.94 -29.07 2.65
C VAL A 215 -1.92 -29.49 3.71
N PRO A 216 -2.34 -29.93 4.89
CA PRO A 216 -1.41 -30.38 5.95
C PRO A 216 -0.54 -31.54 5.45
N GLY A 217 0.76 -31.48 5.76
CA GLY A 217 1.73 -32.51 5.35
C GLY A 217 2.27 -32.33 3.92
N ASP A 218 1.77 -31.37 3.13
CA ASP A 218 2.33 -31.00 1.85
C ASP A 218 3.00 -29.61 1.92
N PRO A 219 4.33 -29.53 2.07
CA PRO A 219 5.05 -28.27 2.20
C PRO A 219 4.87 -27.35 0.99
N LEU A 220 4.77 -27.92 -0.24
CA LEU A 220 4.58 -27.13 -1.45
C LEU A 220 3.17 -26.51 -1.50
N ALA A 221 2.14 -27.25 -1.12
CA ALA A 221 0.77 -26.74 -1.04
C ALA A 221 0.65 -25.64 0.02
N VAL A 222 1.30 -25.81 1.19
CA VAL A 222 1.36 -24.79 2.23
C VAL A 222 2.08 -23.53 1.73
N GLN A 223 3.21 -23.67 1.04
CA GLN A 223 3.93 -22.52 0.48
C GLN A 223 3.09 -21.78 -0.58
N ARG A 224 2.40 -22.50 -1.46
CA ARG A 224 1.48 -21.93 -2.46
C ARG A 224 0.33 -21.18 -1.78
N PHE A 225 -0.25 -21.77 -0.73
CA PHE A 225 -1.30 -21.11 0.06
C PHE A 225 -0.79 -19.81 0.68
N ASN A 226 0.34 -19.82 1.39
CA ASN A 226 0.92 -18.63 2.00
C ASN A 226 1.21 -17.53 0.96
N ARG A 227 1.71 -17.91 -0.23
CA ARG A 227 1.93 -16.97 -1.33
C ARG A 227 0.63 -16.36 -1.85
N THR A 228 -0.45 -17.14 -1.90
CA THR A 228 -1.78 -16.66 -2.28
C THR A 228 -2.30 -15.65 -1.25
N ILE A 229 -2.19 -15.98 0.05
CA ILE A 229 -2.60 -15.06 1.12
C ILE A 229 -1.83 -13.75 1.05
N TYR A 230 -0.50 -13.80 0.94
CA TYR A 230 0.32 -12.60 0.84
C TYR A 230 -0.13 -11.66 -0.31
N ARG A 231 -0.36 -12.22 -1.50
CA ARG A 231 -0.79 -11.44 -2.67
C ARG A 231 -2.16 -10.81 -2.50
N ILE A 232 -3.13 -11.59 -2.04
CA ILE A 232 -4.51 -11.10 -1.84
C ILE A 232 -4.52 -10.05 -0.73
N GLN A 233 -3.74 -10.23 0.34
CA GLN A 233 -3.64 -9.27 1.42
C GLN A 233 -3.10 -7.92 0.94
N LYS A 234 -2.04 -7.90 0.11
CA LYS A 234 -1.52 -6.66 -0.49
C LYS A 234 -2.58 -5.93 -1.32
N ILE A 235 -3.40 -6.67 -2.08
CA ILE A 235 -4.50 -6.09 -2.86
C ILE A 235 -5.56 -5.51 -1.92
N PHE A 236 -5.98 -6.26 -0.89
CA PHE A 236 -6.99 -5.77 0.06
C PHE A 236 -6.49 -4.53 0.82
N GLU A 237 -5.23 -4.51 1.25
CA GLU A 237 -4.65 -3.35 1.92
C GLU A 237 -4.61 -2.11 1.02
N ALA A 238 -4.22 -2.26 -0.24
CA ALA A 238 -4.16 -1.16 -1.19
C ALA A 238 -5.56 -0.62 -1.51
N THR A 239 -6.48 -1.48 -1.90
CA THR A 239 -7.86 -1.11 -2.27
C THR A 239 -8.61 -0.51 -1.08
N SER A 240 -8.44 -1.09 0.12
CA SER A 240 -9.07 -0.57 1.33
C SER A 240 -8.50 0.78 1.75
N ALA A 241 -7.20 1.05 1.47
CA ALA A 241 -6.61 2.35 1.73
C ALA A 241 -7.21 3.43 0.83
N GLU A 242 -7.31 3.17 -0.46
CA GLU A 242 -7.96 4.06 -1.43
C GLU A 242 -9.41 4.35 -1.03
N TYR A 243 -10.19 3.32 -0.75
CA TYR A 243 -11.58 3.47 -0.30
C TYR A 243 -11.68 4.29 1.00
N ALA A 244 -10.85 4.00 1.98
CA ALA A 244 -10.89 4.67 3.28
C ALA A 244 -10.52 6.15 3.18
N ILE A 245 -9.54 6.50 2.32
CA ILE A 245 -9.19 7.90 2.03
C ILE A 245 -10.40 8.64 1.44
N LEU A 246 -11.06 8.05 0.43
CA LEU A 246 -12.26 8.64 -0.19
C LEU A 246 -13.42 8.80 0.81
N GLN A 247 -13.48 7.97 1.84
CA GLN A 247 -14.47 8.06 2.93
C GLN A 247 -14.04 8.98 4.08
N GLY A 248 -12.93 9.70 3.94
CA GLY A 248 -12.40 10.59 4.99
C GLY A 248 -11.96 9.87 6.26
N LYS A 249 -11.59 8.58 6.16
CA LYS A 249 -11.08 7.82 7.29
C LYS A 249 -9.64 8.24 7.62
N GLN A 250 -9.26 8.12 8.88
CA GLN A 250 -7.93 8.47 9.38
C GLN A 250 -6.99 7.26 9.43
N ALA A 251 -7.54 6.06 9.59
CA ALA A 251 -6.74 4.85 9.68
C ALA A 251 -7.44 3.61 9.10
N LEU A 252 -6.61 2.69 8.57
CA LEU A 252 -6.95 1.28 8.37
C LEU A 252 -6.54 0.50 9.61
N VAL A 253 -7.40 -0.37 10.10
CA VAL A 253 -7.05 -1.40 11.07
C VAL A 253 -7.16 -2.75 10.37
N LEU A 254 -6.03 -3.44 10.28
CA LEU A 254 -5.88 -4.69 9.54
C LEU A 254 -5.88 -5.87 10.52
N ASP A 255 -6.74 -6.86 10.33
CA ASP A 255 -6.61 -8.15 11.03
C ASP A 255 -5.49 -8.94 10.36
N ARG A 256 -4.30 -8.84 10.89
CA ARG A 256 -2.97 -9.25 10.42
C ARG A 256 -2.38 -8.31 9.36
N GLY A 257 -1.05 -8.22 9.36
CA GLY A 257 -0.24 -7.57 8.33
C GLY A 257 0.45 -8.60 7.42
N SER A 258 1.03 -8.14 6.32
CA SER A 258 1.75 -9.02 5.37
C SER A 258 2.90 -9.80 6.00
N VAL A 259 3.55 -9.22 7.00
CA VAL A 259 4.68 -9.82 7.73
C VAL A 259 4.26 -11.01 8.59
N ASP A 260 2.98 -11.09 9.00
CA ASP A 260 2.44 -12.27 9.70
C ASP A 260 2.66 -13.57 8.90
N ASN A 261 2.72 -13.49 7.56
CA ASN A 261 3.00 -14.66 6.70
C ASN A 261 4.33 -15.33 7.06
N ALA A 262 5.35 -14.57 7.45
CA ALA A 262 6.65 -15.11 7.86
C ALA A 262 6.54 -16.04 9.08
N ALA A 263 5.58 -15.80 9.98
CA ALA A 263 5.37 -16.65 11.13
C ALA A 263 4.88 -18.08 10.77
N TYR A 264 4.33 -18.25 9.56
CA TYR A 264 3.87 -19.55 9.04
C TYR A 264 4.92 -20.23 8.15
N MET A 265 6.06 -19.59 7.89
CA MET A 265 7.16 -20.12 7.11
C MET A 265 8.26 -20.70 7.99
N SER A 266 8.87 -21.83 7.61
CA SER A 266 9.93 -22.46 8.41
C SER A 266 11.15 -21.58 8.62
N GLY A 267 11.57 -20.84 7.57
CA GLY A 267 12.68 -19.89 7.57
C GLY A 267 12.30 -18.47 7.99
N GLY A 268 11.05 -18.23 8.42
CA GLY A 268 10.62 -16.94 8.93
C GLY A 268 10.76 -15.78 7.95
N LEU A 269 11.28 -14.64 8.43
CA LEU A 269 11.46 -13.42 7.65
C LEU A 269 12.40 -13.61 6.46
N GLU A 270 13.49 -14.35 6.63
CA GLU A 270 14.47 -14.59 5.55
C GLU A 270 13.83 -15.36 4.38
N GLU A 271 13.05 -16.39 4.68
CA GLU A 271 12.32 -17.14 3.66
C GLU A 271 11.29 -16.26 2.96
N MET A 272 10.56 -15.42 3.71
CA MET A 272 9.60 -14.46 3.16
C MET A 272 10.28 -13.47 2.20
N GLU A 273 11.40 -12.85 2.61
CA GLU A 273 12.17 -11.92 1.79
C GLU A 273 12.61 -12.56 0.47
N ASN A 274 13.09 -13.81 0.54
CA ASN A 274 13.55 -14.55 -0.62
C ASN A 274 12.43 -14.94 -1.58
N ILE A 275 11.29 -15.42 -1.06
CA ILE A 275 10.16 -15.89 -1.87
C ILE A 275 9.41 -14.72 -2.52
N TYR A 276 9.19 -13.65 -1.75
CA TYR A 276 8.38 -12.51 -2.21
C TYR A 276 9.22 -11.39 -2.84
N LYS A 277 10.56 -11.53 -2.84
CA LYS A 277 11.49 -10.53 -3.40
C LYS A 277 11.30 -9.14 -2.79
N THR A 278 11.10 -9.10 -1.48
CA THR A 278 10.92 -7.91 -0.66
C THR A 278 12.02 -7.84 0.43
N SER A 279 11.99 -6.82 1.26
CA SER A 279 12.83 -6.73 2.46
C SER A 279 11.97 -6.44 3.68
N ARG A 280 12.42 -6.87 4.89
CA ARG A 280 11.70 -6.56 6.14
C ARG A 280 11.52 -5.07 6.34
N GLN A 281 12.51 -4.25 5.97
CA GLN A 281 12.42 -2.79 6.10
C GLN A 281 11.31 -2.24 5.22
N SER A 282 11.20 -2.72 3.97
CA SER A 282 10.14 -2.32 3.05
C SER A 282 8.76 -2.76 3.54
N GLU A 283 8.66 -3.97 4.10
CA GLU A 283 7.39 -4.46 4.66
C GLU A 283 6.99 -3.70 5.93
N TYR A 284 7.93 -3.46 6.86
CA TYR A 284 7.65 -2.70 8.08
C TYR A 284 7.25 -1.25 7.79
N ALA A 285 7.90 -0.62 6.81
CA ALA A 285 7.62 0.76 6.43
C ALA A 285 6.18 1.00 5.93
N GLN A 286 5.45 -0.06 5.60
CA GLN A 286 4.05 0.03 5.17
C GLN A 286 3.08 0.19 6.33
N TYR A 287 3.50 -0.06 7.57
CA TYR A 287 2.66 -0.04 8.75
C TYR A 287 3.14 0.99 9.76
N ASP A 288 2.21 1.79 10.26
CA ASP A 288 2.51 2.86 11.23
C ASP A 288 2.52 2.35 12.67
N LEU A 289 1.72 1.31 12.97
CA LEU A 289 1.57 0.71 14.29
C LEU A 289 1.27 -0.78 14.18
N VAL A 290 1.85 -1.58 15.05
CA VAL A 290 1.54 -3.01 15.21
C VAL A 290 1.16 -3.28 16.66
N VAL A 291 -0.04 -3.79 16.86
CA VAL A 291 -0.57 -4.20 18.18
C VAL A 291 -0.73 -5.71 18.19
N CYS A 292 0.11 -6.38 18.97
CA CYS A 292 0.12 -7.83 19.10
C CYS A 292 -0.57 -8.27 20.40
N LEU A 293 -1.59 -9.10 20.25
CA LEU A 293 -2.33 -9.67 21.38
C LEU A 293 -1.75 -11.03 21.76
N GLU A 294 -1.39 -11.22 23.01
CA GLU A 294 -0.93 -12.52 23.51
C GLU A 294 -2.08 -13.55 23.50
N VAL A 295 -1.72 -14.83 23.34
CA VAL A 295 -2.65 -15.97 23.42
C VAL A 295 -3.10 -16.12 24.87
N PRO A 296 -4.41 -16.30 25.15
CA PRO A 296 -4.92 -16.43 26.51
C PRO A 296 -4.44 -17.71 27.21
N PRO A 297 -4.53 -17.78 28.54
CA PRO A 297 -4.24 -19.00 29.29
C PRO A 297 -5.06 -20.20 28.78
N PRO A 298 -4.60 -21.45 29.07
CA PRO A 298 -5.19 -22.67 28.51
C PRO A 298 -6.69 -22.82 28.75
N ASP A 299 -7.16 -22.48 29.93
CA ASP A 299 -8.56 -22.59 30.31
C ASP A 299 -9.48 -21.63 29.54
N ILE A 300 -8.98 -20.42 29.24
CA ILE A 300 -9.69 -19.45 28.41
C ILE A 300 -9.59 -19.84 26.94
N TYR A 301 -8.41 -20.30 26.49
CA TYR A 301 -8.18 -20.75 25.13
C TYR A 301 -9.17 -21.85 24.72
N GLU A 302 -9.33 -22.89 25.53
CA GLU A 302 -10.21 -24.03 25.26
C GLU A 302 -11.69 -23.58 25.18
N LYS A 303 -12.12 -22.65 26.04
CA LYS A 303 -13.46 -22.04 25.96
C LYS A 303 -13.67 -21.26 24.65
N MET A 304 -12.67 -20.51 24.22
CA MET A 304 -12.77 -19.73 22.97
C MET A 304 -12.67 -20.61 21.73
N LYS A 305 -11.91 -21.70 21.78
CA LYS A 305 -11.77 -22.67 20.70
C LYS A 305 -13.09 -23.38 20.42
N SER A 306 -13.82 -23.79 21.48
CA SER A 306 -15.10 -24.48 21.36
C SER A 306 -16.17 -23.65 20.62
N ASN A 307 -16.03 -22.33 20.61
CA ASN A 307 -16.95 -21.43 19.89
C ASN A 307 -16.65 -21.29 18.38
N ASN A 308 -15.56 -21.92 17.88
CA ASN A 308 -15.21 -21.86 16.45
C ASN A 308 -14.67 -23.22 15.96
N PRO A 309 -15.55 -24.08 15.42
CA PRO A 309 -15.19 -25.44 14.96
C PRO A 309 -14.14 -25.48 13.83
N ALA A 310 -13.91 -24.36 13.15
CA ALA A 310 -12.89 -24.27 12.09
C ALA A 310 -11.46 -24.21 12.62
N ARG A 311 -11.27 -24.10 13.95
CA ARG A 311 -9.93 -24.04 14.58
C ARG A 311 -9.45 -25.43 14.95
N SER A 312 -8.35 -25.84 14.31
CA SER A 312 -7.74 -27.16 14.50
C SER A 312 -6.56 -27.16 15.48
N GLU A 313 -5.95 -25.98 15.74
CA GLU A 313 -4.75 -25.88 16.56
C GLU A 313 -5.04 -26.20 18.04
N ASP A 314 -4.15 -26.94 18.68
CA ASP A 314 -4.11 -27.07 20.13
C ASP A 314 -3.49 -25.83 20.78
N TYR A 315 -3.56 -25.76 22.13
CA TYR A 315 -3.04 -24.61 22.89
C TYR A 315 -1.54 -24.37 22.64
N GLU A 316 -0.73 -25.43 22.64
CA GLU A 316 0.72 -25.31 22.46
C GLU A 316 1.09 -24.87 21.05
N GLN A 317 0.36 -25.30 20.04
CA GLN A 317 0.49 -24.85 18.65
C GLN A 317 0.15 -23.37 18.56
N ALA A 318 -0.98 -22.94 19.14
CA ALA A 318 -1.41 -21.56 19.16
C ALA A 318 -0.41 -20.63 19.86
N ARG A 319 0.13 -21.08 21.00
CA ARG A 319 1.17 -20.36 21.76
C ARG A 319 2.44 -20.20 20.95
N ARG A 320 2.96 -21.30 20.37
CA ARG A 320 4.15 -21.27 19.51
C ARG A 320 3.97 -20.34 18.30
N LEU A 321 2.81 -20.37 17.68
CA LEU A 321 2.50 -19.43 16.58
C LEU A 321 2.44 -17.99 17.07
N GLY A 322 1.84 -17.73 18.23
CA GLY A 322 1.84 -16.42 18.86
C GLY A 322 3.25 -15.89 19.14
N ASP A 323 4.15 -16.75 19.60
CA ASP A 323 5.56 -16.40 19.85
C ASP A 323 6.31 -16.11 18.53
N ARG A 324 6.07 -16.88 17.48
CA ARG A 324 6.62 -16.62 16.15
C ARG A 324 6.11 -15.29 15.56
N ILE A 325 4.83 -14.97 15.76
CA ILE A 325 4.26 -13.69 15.34
C ILE A 325 4.94 -12.52 16.07
N LYS A 326 5.15 -12.62 17.38
CA LYS A 326 5.91 -11.62 18.14
C LYS A 326 7.34 -11.47 17.60
N GLU A 327 7.97 -12.57 17.25
CA GLU A 327 9.33 -12.58 16.71
C GLU A 327 9.45 -11.85 15.38
N VAL A 328 8.56 -12.11 14.43
CA VAL A 328 8.62 -11.48 13.10
C VAL A 328 8.28 -9.99 13.11
N TRP A 329 7.64 -9.48 14.16
CA TRP A 329 7.33 -8.06 14.32
C TRP A 329 8.24 -7.33 15.30
N ARG A 330 9.16 -8.02 15.99
CA ARG A 330 9.97 -7.47 17.09
C ARG A 330 10.68 -6.17 16.74
N ASP A 331 11.24 -6.10 15.55
CA ASP A 331 12.07 -4.97 15.11
C ASP A 331 11.25 -3.84 14.46
N HIS A 332 9.90 -3.94 14.45
CA HIS A 332 9.06 -2.85 13.96
C HIS A 332 9.09 -1.67 14.95
N PRO A 333 9.33 -0.42 14.48
CA PRO A 333 9.57 0.73 15.36
C PRO A 333 8.41 1.06 16.33
N ASN A 334 7.17 0.74 15.94
CA ASN A 334 5.99 0.95 16.76
C ASN A 334 5.29 -0.39 17.03
N PHE A 335 5.99 -1.31 17.68
CA PHE A 335 5.45 -2.62 18.06
C PHE A 335 5.04 -2.63 19.52
N TYR A 336 3.75 -2.95 19.78
CA TYR A 336 3.17 -3.01 21.11
C TYR A 336 2.59 -4.38 21.39
N ILE A 337 2.98 -4.98 22.53
CA ILE A 337 2.42 -6.24 22.99
C ILE A 337 1.40 -5.96 24.08
N ILE A 338 0.20 -6.48 23.92
CA ILE A 338 -0.84 -6.44 24.96
C ILE A 338 -0.91 -7.80 25.62
N SER A 339 -0.54 -7.79 26.89
CA SER A 339 -0.42 -8.99 27.69
C SER A 339 -1.78 -9.61 27.98
N ASP A 340 -1.81 -10.92 27.97
CA ASP A 340 -2.96 -11.71 28.35
C ASP A 340 -3.18 -11.79 29.88
N LYS A 341 -2.19 -11.39 30.68
CA LYS A 341 -2.32 -11.29 32.14
C LYS A 341 -3.36 -10.25 32.60
N LEU A 342 -3.73 -9.36 31.68
CA LEU A 342 -4.76 -8.37 31.88
C LEU A 342 -6.12 -8.99 31.74
N GLY A 343 -6.93 -9.50 32.32
CA GLY A 343 -8.28 -10.02 31.99
C GLY A 343 -8.91 -9.34 30.76
N TRP A 344 -9.89 -9.95 30.16
CA TRP A 344 -10.44 -9.55 28.86
C TRP A 344 -10.78 -8.06 28.74
N LYS A 345 -11.50 -7.49 29.73
CA LYS A 345 -11.92 -6.10 29.69
C LYS A 345 -10.74 -5.11 29.68
N GLU A 346 -9.70 -5.39 30.43
CA GLU A 346 -8.51 -4.52 30.47
C GLU A 346 -7.65 -4.70 29.22
N LYS A 347 -7.58 -5.91 28.67
CA LYS A 347 -6.92 -6.21 27.39
C LYS A 347 -7.58 -5.46 26.24
N GLU A 348 -8.90 -5.53 26.13
CA GLU A 348 -9.69 -4.77 25.15
C GLU A 348 -9.47 -3.27 25.28
N LYS A 349 -9.63 -2.73 26.49
CA LYS A 349 -9.41 -1.31 26.77
C LYS A 349 -8.00 -0.85 26.42
N ALA A 350 -6.98 -1.68 26.71
CA ALA A 350 -5.60 -1.37 26.38
C ALA A 350 -5.39 -1.31 24.84
N ALA A 351 -5.99 -2.22 24.09
CA ALA A 351 -5.91 -2.24 22.64
C ALA A 351 -6.58 -1.00 22.02
N LEU A 352 -7.80 -0.70 22.44
CA LEU A 352 -8.52 0.50 21.99
C LEU A 352 -7.74 1.78 22.31
N LYS A 353 -7.21 1.88 23.53
CA LYS A 353 -6.42 3.04 23.97
C LYS A 353 -5.13 3.21 23.17
N ALA A 354 -4.41 2.12 22.89
CA ALA A 354 -3.17 2.14 22.09
C ALA A 354 -3.45 2.66 20.67
N ILE A 355 -4.49 2.14 20.02
CA ILE A 355 -4.87 2.52 18.65
C ILE A 355 -5.39 3.95 18.60
N ALA A 356 -6.36 4.31 19.45
CA ALA A 356 -6.93 5.66 19.50
C ALA A 356 -5.88 6.72 19.84
N GLY A 357 -5.02 6.43 20.82
CA GLY A 357 -3.92 7.32 21.21
C GLY A 357 -2.92 7.55 20.10
N PHE A 358 -2.57 6.51 19.34
CA PHE A 358 -1.66 6.61 18.20
C PHE A 358 -2.26 7.50 17.10
N ILE A 359 -3.52 7.27 16.70
CA ILE A 359 -4.21 8.07 15.70
C ILE A 359 -4.26 9.54 16.13
N SER A 360 -4.64 9.82 17.38
CA SER A 360 -4.75 11.18 17.89
C SER A 360 -3.41 11.92 17.92
N ASN A 361 -2.32 11.23 18.27
CA ASN A 361 -0.99 11.84 18.32
C ASN A 361 -0.45 12.18 16.94
N LYS A 362 -0.69 11.31 15.94
CA LYS A 362 -0.24 11.57 14.57
C LYS A 362 -0.99 12.75 13.93
N ASN A 363 -2.26 12.91 14.22
CA ASN A 363 -3.05 14.04 13.71
C ASN A 363 -2.59 15.40 14.28
N LYS A 364 -2.04 15.43 15.51
CA LYS A 364 -1.48 16.65 16.11
C LYS A 364 -0.12 17.07 15.53
N THR A 365 0.60 16.14 14.89
CA THR A 365 1.92 16.44 14.28
C THR A 365 1.79 16.92 12.84
N VAL A 366 0.61 16.88 12.24
CA VAL A 366 0.33 17.29 10.86
C VAL A 366 -0.41 18.64 10.80
N SER A 367 -0.95 19.12 11.92
CA SER A 367 -1.51 20.46 12.10
C SER A 367 -0.44 21.45 12.59
#